data_1f3e293565716744f857b82c036a508c
#
_entry.id   1f3e293565716744f857b82c036a508c
#
_cell.length_a   1.000
_cell.length_b   1.000
_cell.length_c   1.000
_cell.angle_alpha   90.00
_cell.angle_beta   90.00
_cell.angle_gamma   90.00
#
_symmetry.space_group_name_H-M   'P 1'
#
loop_
_entity.id
_entity.type
_entity.pdbx_description
1 polymer ?
#
loop_
_entity_poly.entity_id
_entity_poly.type
_entity_poly.pdbx_seq_one_letter_code
_entity_poly.pdbx_strand_id
1 'polypeptide(L)'
;MKKNWMLFLFFAASAALTFSGCSDDDNSDVPENTHLVSKEVQAAFNAKYPQAKDVEWELKGDYAVVDFNWDGGEHSAWFNPLSAAWYMTETDVRYENLPEPILTAHKASKYADWRVDDVDKLTRE
;
A
#
# COMPACT_ATOMS: atom_id res chain seq x y z
N MET A 1 0.41 15.42 5.62
CA MET A 1 1.26 15.29 4.42
C MET A 1 0.59 14.35 3.46
N LYS A 2 0.31 14.81 2.30
CA LYS A 2 -0.12 13.91 1.25
C LYS A 2 1.11 13.14 0.81
N LYS A 3 1.08 11.81 0.93
CA LYS A 3 1.98 10.96 0.19
C LYS A 3 1.93 11.48 -1.24
N ASN A 4 3.02 12.09 -1.71
CA ASN A 4 3.09 12.40 -3.12
C ASN A 4 3.10 11.06 -3.83
N TRP A 5 1.92 10.58 -4.13
CA TRP A 5 1.73 9.59 -5.14
C TRP A 5 2.43 10.14 -6.37
N MET A 6 3.61 9.68 -6.62
CA MET A 6 4.22 9.91 -7.90
C MET A 6 3.37 9.15 -8.89
N LEU A 7 2.39 9.86 -9.41
CA LEU A 7 1.62 9.42 -10.55
C LEU A 7 2.64 9.23 -11.67
N PHE A 8 3.13 8.02 -11.83
CA PHE A 8 3.71 7.63 -13.09
C PHE A 8 2.57 7.56 -14.09
N LEU A 9 2.30 8.70 -14.69
CA LEU A 9 1.54 8.75 -15.91
C LEU A 9 2.36 8.02 -16.98
N PHE A 10 2.20 6.70 -17.01
CA PHE A 10 2.49 5.98 -18.21
C PHE A 10 1.42 6.38 -19.22
N PHE A 11 1.77 7.31 -20.06
CA PHE A 11 1.08 7.51 -21.30
C PHE A 11 1.36 6.29 -22.19
N ALA A 12 0.60 5.23 -21.96
CA ALA A 12 0.48 4.18 -22.93
C ALA A 12 -0.52 4.66 -23.97
N ALA A 13 -0.02 4.94 -25.16
CA ALA A 13 -0.84 5.22 -26.31
C ALA A 13 -1.87 4.09 -26.47
N SER A 14 -3.12 4.44 -26.25
CA SER A 14 -4.25 3.57 -26.41
C SER A 14 -4.44 3.22 -27.87
N ALA A 15 -4.19 1.98 -28.22
CA ALA A 15 -4.89 1.37 -29.34
C ALA A 15 -6.31 1.06 -28.83
N ALA A 16 -7.26 1.81 -29.31
CA ALA A 16 -8.66 1.56 -29.05
C ALA A 16 -9.06 0.21 -29.67
N LEU A 17 -9.13 -0.80 -28.84
CA LEU A 17 -9.94 -1.96 -29.13
C LEU A 17 -11.22 -1.79 -28.33
N THR A 18 -12.23 -1.32 -28.98
CA THR A 18 -13.59 -1.33 -28.47
C THR A 18 -14.03 -2.78 -28.31
N PHE A 19 -13.78 -3.33 -27.13
CA PHE A 19 -14.52 -4.48 -26.68
C PHE A 19 -15.78 -3.95 -26.01
N SER A 20 -16.88 -3.96 -26.74
CA SER A 20 -18.20 -3.84 -26.15
C SER A 20 -18.52 -5.16 -25.45
N GLY A 21 -17.97 -5.33 -24.28
CA GLY A 21 -18.38 -6.35 -23.34
C GLY A 21 -19.14 -5.64 -22.25
N CYS A 22 -20.45 -5.60 -22.36
CA CYS A 22 -21.30 -5.20 -21.25
C CYS A 22 -21.23 -6.28 -20.18
N SER A 23 -20.39 -6.08 -19.18
CA SER A 23 -20.64 -6.63 -17.87
C SER A 23 -20.91 -5.43 -17.00
N ASP A 24 -22.18 -5.21 -16.73
CA ASP A 24 -22.67 -4.24 -15.74
C ASP A 24 -22.38 -4.74 -14.33
N ASP A 25 -21.14 -4.93 -14.00
CA ASP A 25 -20.71 -5.11 -12.66
C ASP A 25 -19.90 -3.89 -12.25
N ASP A 26 -20.61 -2.88 -11.77
CA ASP A 26 -20.08 -1.76 -11.01
C ASP A 26 -19.53 -2.24 -9.66
N ASN A 27 -18.65 -3.23 -9.68
CA ASN A 27 -17.86 -3.58 -8.54
C ASN A 27 -16.58 -2.74 -8.55
N SER A 28 -16.70 -1.54 -8.02
CA SER A 28 -15.58 -0.66 -7.69
C SER A 28 -14.64 -1.26 -6.63
N ASP A 29 -14.94 -2.46 -6.14
CA ASP A 29 -14.19 -3.17 -5.11
C ASP A 29 -13.30 -4.28 -5.66
N VAL A 30 -13.09 -4.37 -6.98
CA VAL A 30 -12.13 -5.33 -7.53
C VAL A 30 -10.72 -4.77 -7.30
N PRO A 31 -9.88 -5.48 -6.55
CA PRO A 31 -8.51 -5.05 -6.32
C PRO A 31 -7.76 -4.92 -7.64
N GLU A 32 -7.05 -3.82 -7.81
CA GLU A 32 -6.23 -3.61 -9.00
C GLU A 32 -5.02 -4.53 -9.00
N ASN A 33 -4.63 -4.97 -10.18
CA ASN A 33 -3.44 -5.79 -10.40
C ASN A 33 -3.42 -7.14 -9.67
N THR A 34 -4.58 -7.69 -9.35
CA THR A 34 -4.67 -9.02 -8.69
C THR A 34 -4.01 -10.15 -9.47
N HIS A 35 -3.88 -9.99 -10.81
CA HIS A 35 -3.21 -10.97 -11.65
C HIS A 35 -1.70 -11.09 -11.39
N LEU A 36 -1.11 -10.13 -10.68
CA LEU A 36 0.31 -10.14 -10.32
C LEU A 36 0.64 -11.10 -9.19
N VAL A 37 -0.36 -11.52 -8.42
CA VAL A 37 -0.17 -12.32 -7.21
C VAL A 37 -1.04 -13.56 -7.21
N SER A 38 -0.56 -14.60 -6.54
CA SER A 38 -1.31 -15.85 -6.41
C SER A 38 -2.57 -15.69 -5.56
N LYS A 39 -3.51 -16.62 -5.72
CA LYS A 39 -4.72 -16.66 -4.89
C LYS A 39 -4.41 -16.88 -3.41
N GLU A 40 -3.33 -17.58 -3.12
CA GLU A 40 -2.86 -17.82 -1.75
C GLU A 40 -2.41 -16.52 -1.08
N VAL A 41 -1.68 -15.67 -1.80
CA VAL A 41 -1.27 -14.33 -1.30
C VAL A 41 -2.49 -13.44 -1.09
N GLN A 42 -3.43 -13.44 -2.04
CA GLN A 42 -4.67 -12.68 -1.90
C GLN A 42 -5.49 -13.16 -0.70
N ALA A 43 -5.58 -14.47 -0.49
CA ALA A 43 -6.29 -15.05 0.64
C ALA A 43 -5.63 -14.69 1.98
N ALA A 44 -4.30 -14.71 2.05
CA ALA A 44 -3.55 -14.30 3.24
C ALA A 44 -3.79 -12.82 3.58
N PHE A 45 -3.79 -11.97 2.57
CA PHE A 45 -4.12 -10.55 2.72
C PHE A 45 -5.56 -10.35 3.21
N ASN A 46 -6.54 -10.97 2.57
CA ASN A 46 -7.95 -10.84 2.92
C ASN A 46 -8.25 -11.36 4.33
N ALA A 47 -7.55 -12.41 4.77
CA ALA A 47 -7.68 -12.92 6.13
C ALA A 47 -7.16 -11.94 7.19
N LYS A 48 -6.10 -11.19 6.85
CA LYS A 48 -5.49 -10.22 7.76
C LYS A 48 -6.23 -8.88 7.76
N TYR A 49 -6.72 -8.45 6.61
CA TYR A 49 -7.39 -7.17 6.40
C TYR A 49 -8.73 -7.35 5.67
N PRO A 50 -9.73 -7.96 6.30
CA PRO A 50 -10.98 -8.37 5.63
C PRO A 50 -11.84 -7.20 5.14
N GLN A 51 -11.59 -5.99 5.61
CA GLN A 51 -12.35 -4.79 5.24
C GLN A 51 -11.49 -3.75 4.51
N ALA A 52 -10.37 -4.18 3.94
CA ALA A 52 -9.50 -3.31 3.16
C ALA A 52 -10.24 -2.79 1.92
N LYS A 53 -9.99 -1.52 1.60
CA LYS A 53 -10.55 -0.82 0.43
C LYS A 53 -9.43 -0.27 -0.43
N ASP A 54 -9.77 0.08 -1.67
CA ASP A 54 -8.82 0.67 -2.62
C ASP A 54 -7.54 -0.16 -2.75
N VAL A 55 -7.72 -1.47 -2.90
CA VAL A 55 -6.64 -2.46 -2.89
C VAL A 55 -5.93 -2.49 -4.24
N GLU A 56 -4.63 -2.25 -4.23
CA GLU A 56 -3.77 -2.29 -5.41
C GLU A 56 -2.52 -3.14 -5.14
N TRP A 57 -2.24 -4.08 -6.02
CA TRP A 57 -1.08 -4.96 -5.93
C TRP A 57 0.07 -4.51 -6.81
N GLU A 58 1.30 -4.65 -6.31
CA GLU A 58 2.52 -4.48 -7.06
C GLU A 58 3.58 -5.50 -6.65
N LEU A 59 4.57 -5.70 -7.50
CA LEU A 59 5.75 -6.49 -7.17
C LEU A 59 6.93 -5.55 -6.93
N LYS A 60 7.55 -5.65 -5.76
CA LYS A 60 8.76 -4.89 -5.40
C LYS A 60 9.88 -5.85 -5.04
N GLY A 61 10.85 -6.00 -5.94
CA GLY A 61 11.90 -6.99 -5.77
C GLY A 61 11.32 -8.39 -5.60
N ASP A 62 11.64 -9.05 -4.50
CA ASP A 62 11.17 -10.40 -4.19
C ASP A 62 9.87 -10.45 -3.39
N TYR A 63 9.15 -9.33 -3.30
CA TYR A 63 7.93 -9.22 -2.50
C TYR A 63 6.71 -8.88 -3.34
N ALA A 64 5.57 -9.41 -2.92
CA ALA A 64 4.25 -8.91 -3.31
C ALA A 64 3.83 -7.84 -2.31
N VAL A 65 3.55 -6.64 -2.79
CA VAL A 65 3.15 -5.50 -1.97
C VAL A 65 1.74 -5.10 -2.33
N VAL A 66 0.95 -4.84 -1.34
CA VAL A 66 -0.43 -4.37 -1.52
C VAL A 66 -0.62 -3.05 -0.79
N ASP A 67 -1.05 -2.05 -1.54
CA ASP A 67 -1.48 -0.77 -1.00
C ASP A 67 -2.99 -0.79 -0.79
N PHE A 68 -3.46 -0.29 0.32
CA PHE A 68 -4.88 -0.32 0.68
C PHE A 68 -5.23 0.70 1.75
N ASN A 69 -6.51 1.02 1.83
CA ASN A 69 -7.10 1.78 2.93
C ASN A 69 -7.74 0.82 3.94
N TRP A 70 -7.41 0.99 5.19
CA TRP A 70 -7.94 0.18 6.29
C TRP A 70 -7.96 0.99 7.59
N ASP A 71 -9.05 0.84 8.35
CA ASP A 71 -9.22 1.52 9.63
C ASP A 71 -8.92 3.05 9.58
N GLY A 72 -9.36 3.68 8.47
CA GLY A 72 -9.22 5.12 8.27
C GLY A 72 -7.83 5.62 7.89
N GLY A 73 -6.90 4.73 7.56
CA GLY A 73 -5.54 5.07 7.16
C GLY A 73 -5.04 4.32 5.93
N GLU A 74 -3.96 4.84 5.36
CA GLU A 74 -3.25 4.21 4.24
C GLU A 74 -2.21 3.24 4.77
N HIS A 75 -2.15 2.06 4.16
CA HIS A 75 -1.25 0.98 4.53
C HIS A 75 -0.63 0.34 3.30
N SER A 76 0.56 -0.23 3.49
CA SER A 76 1.21 -1.10 2.51
C SER A 76 1.64 -2.38 3.21
N ALA A 77 1.09 -3.53 2.81
CA ALA A 77 1.45 -4.82 3.38
C ALA A 77 2.35 -5.62 2.42
N TRP A 78 3.35 -6.26 2.98
CA TRP A 78 4.39 -6.99 2.25
C TRP A 78 4.27 -8.47 2.52
N PHE A 79 4.21 -9.25 1.44
CA PHE A 79 4.08 -10.71 1.47
C PHE A 79 5.17 -11.39 0.66
N ASN A 80 5.53 -12.58 1.08
CA ASN A 80 6.32 -13.47 0.22
C ASN A 80 5.41 -14.03 -0.88
N PRO A 81 5.72 -13.80 -2.17
CA PRO A 81 4.83 -14.21 -3.26
C PRO A 81 4.75 -15.74 -3.44
N LEU A 82 5.73 -16.49 -2.93
CA LEU A 82 5.79 -17.94 -3.07
C LEU A 82 5.12 -18.67 -1.91
N SER A 83 5.36 -18.21 -0.68
CA SER A 83 4.84 -18.84 0.54
C SER A 83 3.56 -18.20 1.06
N ALA A 84 3.20 -17.02 0.54
CA ALA A 84 2.12 -16.19 1.04
C ALA A 84 2.31 -15.71 2.50
N ALA A 85 3.51 -15.84 3.05
CA ALA A 85 3.81 -15.37 4.39
C ALA A 85 3.80 -13.83 4.43
N TRP A 86 3.09 -13.28 5.40
CA TRP A 86 3.15 -11.85 5.71
C TRP A 86 4.50 -11.50 6.32
N TYR A 87 5.09 -10.43 5.86
CA TYR A 87 6.39 -9.95 6.32
C TYR A 87 6.27 -8.72 7.21
N MET A 88 5.57 -7.71 6.72
CA MET A 88 5.35 -6.48 7.48
C MET A 88 4.19 -5.67 6.90
N THR A 89 3.73 -4.70 7.66
CA THR A 89 2.83 -3.65 7.19
C THR A 89 3.40 -2.29 7.56
N GLU A 90 3.46 -1.42 6.58
CA GLU A 90 3.73 -0.01 6.72
C GLU A 90 2.41 0.73 6.90
N THR A 91 2.35 1.60 7.87
CA THR A 91 1.19 2.47 8.11
C THR A 91 1.65 3.91 8.05
N ASP A 92 1.08 4.69 7.15
CA ASP A 92 1.34 6.13 7.08
C ASP A 92 0.81 6.81 8.34
N VAL A 93 1.68 7.56 9.01
CA VAL A 93 1.34 8.29 10.23
C VAL A 93 1.80 9.74 10.12
N ARG A 94 1.06 10.63 10.77
CA ARG A 94 1.48 12.02 10.85
C ARG A 94 2.62 12.17 11.84
N TYR A 95 3.58 13.01 11.50
CA TYR A 95 4.71 13.32 12.38
C TYR A 95 4.25 13.75 13.77
N GLU A 96 3.23 14.59 13.84
CA GLU A 96 2.70 15.13 15.11
C GLU A 96 2.07 14.05 16.00
N ASN A 97 1.68 12.92 15.42
CA ASN A 97 1.05 11.80 16.13
C ASN A 97 2.06 10.75 16.60
N LEU A 98 3.35 10.97 16.38
CA LEU A 98 4.39 10.10 16.89
C LEU A 98 4.41 10.13 18.42
N PRO A 99 4.77 9.01 19.09
CA PRO A 99 4.99 8.98 20.52
C PRO A 99 6.00 10.05 20.96
N GLU A 100 5.74 10.70 22.09
CA GLU A 100 6.57 11.78 22.59
C GLU A 100 8.07 11.46 22.69
N PRO A 101 8.49 10.23 23.11
CA PRO A 101 9.91 9.87 23.11
C PRO A 101 10.56 9.94 21.73
N ILE A 102 9.81 9.58 20.67
CA ILE A 102 10.30 9.63 19.28
C ILE A 102 10.43 11.08 18.80
N LEU A 103 9.40 11.91 19.06
CA LEU A 103 9.45 13.34 18.75
C LEU A 103 10.63 14.04 19.43
N THR A 104 10.83 13.76 20.70
CA THR A 104 11.93 14.32 21.49
C THR A 104 13.29 13.88 20.94
N ALA A 105 13.45 12.61 20.63
CA ALA A 105 14.69 12.08 20.06
C ALA A 105 14.99 12.68 18.68
N HIS A 106 14.00 12.83 17.83
CA HIS A 106 14.17 13.47 16.52
C HIS A 106 14.61 14.93 16.66
N LYS A 107 13.94 15.71 17.51
CA LYS A 107 14.24 17.13 17.75
C LYS A 107 15.64 17.34 18.37
N ALA A 108 16.14 16.36 19.10
CA ALA A 108 17.49 16.38 19.68
C ALA A 108 18.56 15.83 18.73
N SER A 109 18.19 15.27 17.60
CA SER A 109 19.09 14.68 16.62
C SER A 109 19.73 15.71 15.69
N LYS A 110 20.79 15.30 15.01
CA LYS A 110 21.40 16.08 13.93
C LYS A 110 20.48 16.30 12.73
N TYR A 111 19.35 15.61 12.68
CA TYR A 111 18.36 15.68 11.61
C TYR A 111 17.16 16.57 11.97
N ALA A 112 17.18 17.25 13.11
CA ALA A 112 16.06 18.08 13.59
C ALA A 112 15.60 19.13 12.58
N ASP A 113 16.53 19.70 11.81
CA ASP A 113 16.25 20.74 10.81
C ASP A 113 15.96 20.19 9.41
N TRP A 114 15.97 18.86 9.26
CA TRP A 114 15.65 18.24 7.99
C TRP A 114 14.14 18.23 7.79
N ARG A 115 13.73 18.42 6.54
CA ARG A 115 12.34 18.27 6.17
C ARG A 115 11.91 16.81 6.32
N VAL A 116 10.82 16.61 7.02
CA VAL A 116 10.16 15.30 7.13
C VAL A 116 9.18 15.17 5.96
N ASP A 117 9.42 14.23 5.07
CA ASP A 117 8.53 13.97 3.94
C ASP A 117 7.46 12.94 4.30
N ASP A 118 7.88 11.77 4.77
CA ASP A 118 6.98 10.69 5.16
C ASP A 118 7.41 10.08 6.49
N VAL A 119 6.42 9.57 7.21
CA VAL A 119 6.63 8.82 8.44
C VAL A 119 5.77 7.56 8.38
N ASP A 120 6.40 6.42 8.45
CA ASP A 120 5.74 5.13 8.45
C ASP A 120 6.00 4.37 9.76
N LYS A 121 4.92 3.82 10.30
CA LYS A 121 4.98 2.83 11.37
C LYS A 121 5.12 1.45 10.75
N LEU A 122 6.18 0.74 11.08
CA LEU A 122 6.39 -0.63 10.65
C LEU A 122 5.86 -1.60 11.71
N THR A 123 4.96 -2.48 11.29
CA THR A 123 4.47 -3.59 12.11
C THR A 123 5.00 -4.89 11.53
N ARG A 124 5.63 -5.71 12.36
CA ARG A 124 6.18 -7.04 12.04
C ARG A 124 5.71 -8.06 13.06
N GLU A 125 5.87 -9.35 12.74
CA GLU A 125 5.70 -10.40 13.75
C GLU A 125 6.73 -10.29 14.86
#